data_6af83a93e9485945fecb43b7095462a1
#
_entry.id   6af83a93e9485945fecb43b7095462a1
#
_cell.length_a   1.000
_cell.length_b   1.000
_cell.length_c   1.000
_cell.angle_alpha   90.00
_cell.angle_beta   90.00
_cell.angle_gamma   90.00
#
_symmetry.space_group_name_H-M   'P 1'
#
loop_
_entity.id
_entity.type
_entity.pdbx_description
1 polymer ?
#
loop_
_entity_poly.entity_id
_entity_poly.type
_entity_poly.pdbx_seq_one_letter_code
_entity_poly.pdbx_strand_id
1 'polypeptide(L)'
;EINRLSKPDNQYEQLSVLAQIDDKTIFIKADKMHHQVALKDILFIEACGNYCAVQLVDKKLMAYQKISSFEEELPSEQFIRIHKSYLCSVSKIERIANKSLFVEQYELAIGQSFREKVFKLVK
;
A
#
# COMPACT_ATOMS: atom_id res chain seq x y z
N GLU A 1 -22.31 -19.68 2.32
CA GLU A 1 -22.05 -20.12 2.29
C GLU A 1 -21.56 -20.19 2.10
N ILE A 2 -21.71 -19.73 2.07
CA ILE A 2 -21.44 -20.00 1.99
C ILE A 2 -20.79 -20.02 1.97
N ASN A 3 -20.94 -19.39 2.22
CA ASN A 3 -20.46 -19.67 2.31
C ASN A 3 -19.83 -19.56 2.33
N ARG A 4 -19.87 -18.86 2.37
CA ARG A 4 -19.45 -19.08 2.46
C ARG A 4 -18.94 -19.35 2.22
N LEU A 5 -18.94 -18.78 2.22
CA LEU A 5 -18.58 -19.23 2.07
C LEU A 5 -18.20 -19.59 1.65
N SER A 6 -18.34 -19.15 1.55
CA SER A 6 -18.18 -19.56 1.07
C SER A 6 -17.93 -19.80 0.47
N LYS A 7 -17.95 -19.62 0.04
CA LYS A 7 -17.87 -19.88 -0.66
C LYS A 7 -18.02 -20.37 -1.47
N PRO A 8 -18.15 -20.44 -1.96
CA PRO A 8 -18.29 -20.78 -2.79
C PRO A 8 -18.26 -21.34 -3.53
N ASP A 9 -18.51 -21.18 -4.01
CA ASP A 9 -18.71 -21.47 -4.82
C ASP A 9 -18.46 -21.45 -5.72
N ASN A 10 -18.34 -21.45 -6.41
CA ASN A 10 -17.91 -21.63 -7.33
C ASN A 10 -18.11 -21.25 -8.58
N GLN A 11 -19.05 -20.99 -8.78
CA GLN A 11 -19.40 -20.70 -10.10
C GLN A 11 -18.69 -19.53 -10.66
N TYR A 12 -18.47 -18.61 -9.91
CA TYR A 12 -17.69 -17.45 -10.32
C TYR A 12 -16.24 -17.63 -9.93
N GLU A 13 -15.78 -18.82 -10.07
CA GLU A 13 -14.40 -19.09 -9.67
C GLU A 13 -13.40 -18.29 -10.46
N GLN A 14 -13.64 -18.11 -11.76
CA GLN A 14 -12.71 -17.33 -12.54
C GLN A 14 -12.75 -15.87 -12.18
N LEU A 15 -13.96 -15.38 -11.92
CA LEU A 15 -14.08 -14.03 -11.44
C LEU A 15 -13.43 -13.87 -10.07
N SER A 16 -13.57 -14.90 -9.24
CA SER A 16 -12.97 -14.79 -7.91
C SER A 16 -11.45 -14.84 -7.95
N VAL A 17 -10.87 -15.50 -8.95
CA VAL A 17 -9.43 -15.47 -9.10
C VAL A 17 -8.97 -14.07 -9.44
N LEU A 18 -9.65 -13.39 -10.35
CA LEU A 18 -9.32 -12.02 -10.68
C LEU A 18 -9.54 -11.10 -9.51
N ALA A 19 -10.63 -11.32 -8.77
CA ALA A 19 -10.91 -10.52 -7.60
C ALA A 19 -9.84 -10.73 -6.55
N GLN A 20 -9.33 -11.95 -6.41
CA GLN A 20 -8.28 -12.21 -5.43
C GLN A 20 -7.00 -11.48 -5.75
N ILE A 21 -6.69 -11.32 -7.03
CA ILE A 21 -5.52 -10.54 -7.41
C ILE A 21 -5.68 -9.09 -6.96
N ASP A 22 -6.88 -8.54 -7.15
CA ASP A 22 -7.16 -7.17 -6.76
C ASP A 22 -7.42 -7.03 -5.27
N ASP A 23 -7.78 -8.13 -4.61
CA ASP A 23 -8.18 -8.10 -3.21
C ASP A 23 -7.13 -8.68 -2.29
N LYS A 24 -5.88 -8.62 -2.70
CA LYS A 24 -4.82 -9.08 -1.80
C LYS A 24 -4.84 -8.29 -0.51
N THR A 25 -4.55 -8.99 0.57
CA THR A 25 -4.52 -8.37 1.89
C THR A 25 -3.24 -8.73 2.60
N ILE A 26 -2.92 -7.94 3.60
CA ILE A 26 -1.86 -8.26 4.54
C ILE A 26 -2.37 -8.02 5.94
N PHE A 27 -1.68 -8.61 6.91
CA PHE A 27 -1.97 -8.35 8.32
C PHE A 27 -0.97 -7.35 8.84
N ILE A 28 -1.46 -6.30 9.45
CA ILE A 28 -0.62 -5.25 10.03
C ILE A 28 -0.85 -5.25 11.53
N LYS A 29 0.22 -5.40 12.30
CA LYS A 29 0.10 -5.41 13.75
C LYS A 29 0.11 -3.97 14.26
N ALA A 30 -0.98 -3.58 14.87
CA ALA A 30 -1.14 -2.27 15.46
C ALA A 30 -2.04 -2.41 16.67
N ASP A 31 -1.73 -1.65 17.73
CA ASP A 31 -2.55 -1.67 18.95
C ASP A 31 -2.71 -3.08 19.51
N LYS A 32 -1.64 -3.89 19.42
CA LYS A 32 -1.63 -5.26 19.95
C LYS A 32 -2.62 -6.18 19.24
N MET A 33 -3.08 -5.78 18.05
CA MET A 33 -3.98 -6.59 17.24
C MET A 33 -3.43 -6.72 15.85
N HIS A 34 -3.85 -7.76 15.16
CA HIS A 34 -3.51 -7.94 13.75
C HIS A 34 -4.70 -7.49 12.93
N HIS A 35 -4.49 -6.44 12.15
CA HIS A 35 -5.52 -5.88 11.29
C HIS A 35 -5.34 -6.41 9.88
N GLN A 36 -6.39 -6.98 9.33
CA GLN A 36 -6.34 -7.40 7.93
C GLN A 36 -6.69 -6.21 7.06
N VAL A 37 -5.79 -5.86 6.15
CA VAL A 37 -5.91 -4.65 5.35
C VAL A 37 -5.77 -5.02 3.89
N ALA A 38 -6.71 -4.55 3.08
CA ALA A 38 -6.61 -4.74 1.64
C ALA A 38 -5.52 -3.84 1.08
N LEU A 39 -4.68 -4.38 0.20
CA LEU A 39 -3.60 -3.59 -0.37
C LEU A 39 -4.13 -2.38 -1.13
N LYS A 40 -5.29 -2.52 -1.77
CA LYS A 40 -5.88 -1.43 -2.53
C LYS A 40 -6.34 -0.28 -1.65
N ASP A 41 -6.47 -0.52 -0.34
CA ASP A 41 -6.88 0.53 0.60
C ASP A 41 -5.71 1.31 1.15
N ILE A 42 -4.48 0.88 0.89
CA ILE A 42 -3.29 1.55 1.39
C ILE A 42 -2.90 2.66 0.43
N LEU A 43 -2.86 3.89 0.95
CA LEU A 43 -2.44 5.02 0.15
C LEU A 43 -0.92 5.16 0.18
N PHE A 44 -0.35 5.19 1.38
CA PHE A 44 1.09 5.26 1.53
C PHE A 44 1.46 4.86 2.96
N ILE A 45 2.74 4.63 3.17
CA ILE A 45 3.29 4.30 4.48
C ILE A 45 4.40 5.28 4.79
N GLU A 46 4.35 5.86 5.97
CA GLU A 46 5.33 6.85 6.41
C GLU A 46 6.08 6.33 7.62
N ALA A 47 7.41 6.38 7.57
CA ALA A 47 8.22 5.96 8.71
C ALA A 47 8.21 7.04 9.79
N CYS A 48 7.92 6.63 11.02
CA CYS A 48 7.84 7.53 12.16
C CYS A 48 8.61 6.90 13.33
N GLY A 49 9.92 7.11 13.37
CA GLY A 49 10.73 6.50 14.42
C GLY A 49 10.70 4.99 14.33
N ASN A 50 10.28 4.34 15.41
CA ASN A 50 10.17 2.88 15.46
C ASN A 50 8.86 2.37 14.89
N TYR A 51 8.00 3.25 14.42
CA TYR A 51 6.69 2.90 13.90
C TYR A 51 6.57 3.31 12.45
N CYS A 52 5.60 2.74 11.79
CA CYS A 52 5.19 3.22 10.47
C CYS A 52 3.72 3.57 10.53
N ALA A 53 3.38 4.74 10.00
CA ALA A 53 2.00 5.15 9.86
C ALA A 53 1.51 4.64 8.51
N VAL A 54 0.56 3.72 8.54
CA VAL A 54 -0.04 3.17 7.33
C VAL A 54 -1.31 3.96 7.06
N GLN A 55 -1.26 4.81 6.06
CA GLN A 55 -2.41 5.65 5.73
C GLN A 55 -3.35 4.88 4.82
N LEU A 56 -4.53 4.61 5.31
CA LEU A 56 -5.57 3.94 4.54
C LEU A 56 -6.57 4.98 4.05
N VAL A 57 -7.50 4.55 3.20
CA VAL A 57 -8.48 5.48 2.64
C VAL A 57 -9.36 6.09 3.73
N ASP A 58 -9.62 5.36 4.81
CA ASP A 58 -10.55 5.83 5.84
C ASP A 58 -9.93 5.97 7.22
N LYS A 59 -8.68 5.57 7.40
CA LYS A 59 -8.06 5.66 8.72
C LYS A 59 -6.56 5.50 8.60
N LYS A 60 -5.88 5.61 9.74
CA LYS A 60 -4.44 5.46 9.80
C LYS A 60 -4.13 4.43 10.89
N LEU A 61 -3.22 3.52 10.59
CA LEU A 61 -2.75 2.53 11.55
C LEU A 61 -1.29 2.82 11.87
N MET A 62 -0.96 2.75 13.16
CA MET A 62 0.44 2.91 13.60
C MET A 62 1.00 1.52 13.84
N ALA A 63 1.79 1.04 12.90
CA ALA A 63 2.35 -0.30 12.96
C ALA A 63 3.75 -0.25 13.58
N TYR A 64 4.03 -1.18 14.45
CA TYR A 64 5.36 -1.28 15.06
C TYR A 64 6.23 -2.13 14.15
N GLN A 65 6.68 -1.54 13.06
CA GLN A 65 7.36 -2.26 12.00
C GLN A 65 8.15 -1.23 11.18
N LYS A 66 9.31 -1.65 10.69
CA LYS A 66 10.14 -0.73 9.90
C LYS A 66 9.63 -0.63 8.48
N ILE A 67 9.88 0.50 7.85
CA ILE A 67 9.41 0.72 6.49
C ILE A 67 10.10 -0.23 5.51
N SER A 68 11.34 -0.59 5.77
CA SER A 68 12.02 -1.56 4.90
C SER A 68 11.35 -2.93 4.96
N SER A 69 10.79 -3.28 6.10
CA SER A 69 10.06 -4.53 6.24
C SER A 69 8.79 -4.50 5.40
N PHE A 70 8.09 -3.36 5.39
CA PHE A 70 6.92 -3.20 4.54
C PHE A 70 7.31 -3.26 3.07
N GLU A 71 8.44 -2.68 2.72
CA GLU A 71 8.90 -2.69 1.34
C GLU A 71 9.13 -4.11 0.86
N GLU A 72 9.62 -4.97 1.72
CA GLU A 72 9.84 -6.37 1.37
C GLU A 72 8.54 -7.15 1.29
N GLU A 73 7.59 -6.83 2.15
CA GLU A 73 6.32 -7.57 2.21
C GLU A 73 5.39 -7.21 1.07
N LEU A 74 5.39 -5.95 0.66
CA LEU A 74 4.43 -5.48 -0.32
C LEU A 74 4.92 -5.73 -1.73
N PRO A 75 4.01 -5.99 -2.67
CA PRO A 75 4.42 -6.25 -4.06
C PRO A 75 5.12 -5.02 -4.65
N SER A 76 6.29 -5.25 -5.24
CA SER A 76 7.09 -4.15 -5.76
C SER A 76 6.45 -3.49 -6.98
N GLU A 77 5.55 -4.18 -7.68
CA GLU A 77 4.87 -3.59 -8.82
C GLU A 77 3.70 -2.72 -8.40
N GLN A 78 3.27 -2.80 -7.13
CA GLN A 78 2.16 -2.00 -6.64
C GLN A 78 2.60 -0.87 -5.71
N PHE A 79 3.76 -1.00 -5.11
CA PHE A 79 4.26 -0.04 -4.13
C PHE A 79 5.67 0.36 -4.48
N ILE A 80 5.95 1.66 -4.39
CA ILE A 80 7.25 2.18 -4.77
C ILE A 80 7.79 3.02 -3.62
N ARG A 81 9.08 2.82 -3.31
CA ARG A 81 9.76 3.64 -2.33
C ARG A 81 10.12 4.97 -2.97
N ILE A 82 9.58 6.05 -2.44
CA ILE A 82 9.77 7.36 -3.03
C ILE A 82 10.64 8.27 -2.17
N HIS A 83 10.92 7.83 -0.96
CA HIS A 83 11.69 8.61 0.01
C HIS A 83 12.15 7.64 1.06
N LYS A 84 13.21 7.99 1.79
CA LYS A 84 13.66 7.09 2.86
C LYS A 84 12.56 6.87 3.89
N SER A 85 11.60 7.78 3.97
CA SER A 85 10.50 7.68 4.92
C SER A 85 9.15 7.40 4.29
N TYR A 86 9.06 7.25 2.97
CA TYR A 86 7.77 7.06 2.31
C TYR A 86 7.77 5.88 1.36
N LEU A 87 6.74 5.08 1.48
CA LEU A 87 6.45 3.98 0.56
C LEU A 87 5.03 4.20 0.05
N CYS A 88 4.86 4.31 -1.24
CA CYS A 88 3.62 4.81 -1.83
C CYS A 88 2.98 3.79 -2.76
N SER A 89 1.65 3.75 -2.77
CA SER A 89 0.91 2.91 -3.71
C SER A 89 0.91 3.57 -5.08
N VAL A 90 1.43 2.86 -6.07
CA VAL A 90 1.59 3.41 -7.41
C VAL A 90 0.25 3.81 -8.01
N SER A 91 -0.78 2.97 -7.83
CA SER A 91 -2.08 3.23 -8.43
C SER A 91 -2.81 4.40 -7.78
N LYS A 92 -2.34 4.86 -6.62
CA LYS A 92 -2.97 5.97 -5.92
C LYS A 92 -2.32 7.30 -6.21
N ILE A 93 -1.22 7.31 -6.96
CA ILE A 93 -0.54 8.55 -7.31
C ILE A 93 -1.36 9.30 -8.34
N GLU A 94 -1.73 10.53 -8.02
CA GLU A 94 -2.52 11.35 -8.94
C GLU A 94 -1.65 12.24 -9.79
N ARG A 95 -0.61 12.82 -9.21
CA ARG A 95 0.27 13.74 -9.92
C ARG A 95 1.68 13.59 -9.39
N ILE A 96 2.63 13.81 -10.25
CA ILE A 96 4.04 13.77 -9.87
C ILE A 96 4.67 15.09 -10.26
N ALA A 97 5.18 15.82 -9.28
CA ALA A 97 5.92 17.05 -9.49
C ALA A 97 7.41 16.76 -9.39
N ASN A 98 8.21 17.82 -9.47
CA ASN A 98 9.66 17.66 -9.53
C ASN A 98 10.22 17.09 -8.22
N LYS A 99 9.70 17.53 -7.08
CA LYS A 99 10.24 17.14 -5.79
C LYS A 99 9.22 16.47 -4.90
N SER A 100 8.00 16.28 -5.39
CA SER A 100 6.95 15.68 -4.60
C SER A 100 5.93 15.04 -5.52
N LEU A 101 5.06 14.24 -4.93
CA LEU A 101 3.94 13.68 -5.67
C LEU A 101 2.70 13.76 -4.79
N PHE A 102 1.57 13.53 -5.40
CA PHE A 102 0.29 13.71 -4.72
C PHE A 102 -0.51 12.42 -4.73
N VAL A 103 -0.97 12.03 -3.56
CA VAL A 103 -1.85 10.89 -3.37
C VAL A 103 -3.08 11.43 -2.67
N GLU A 104 -4.18 11.56 -3.40
CA GLU A 104 -5.40 12.19 -2.89
C GLU A 104 -5.06 13.60 -2.39
N GLN A 105 -5.38 13.93 -1.14
CA GLN A 105 -5.10 15.25 -0.61
C GLN A 105 -3.70 15.34 0.00
N TYR A 106 -2.91 14.29 -0.08
CA TYR A 106 -1.61 14.25 0.55
C TYR A 106 -0.51 14.58 -0.44
N GLU A 107 0.43 15.41 -0.03
CA GLU A 107 1.63 15.69 -0.81
C GLU A 107 2.80 15.00 -0.12
N LEU A 108 3.50 14.14 -0.86
CA LEU A 108 4.60 13.36 -0.32
C LEU A 108 5.89 13.78 -1.00
N ALA A 109 6.93 14.01 -0.20
CA ALA A 109 8.23 14.38 -0.74
C ALA A 109 8.88 13.20 -1.45
N ILE A 110 9.58 13.49 -2.54
CA ILE A 110 10.36 12.51 -3.26
C ILE A 110 11.82 12.73 -2.90
N GLY A 111 12.46 11.71 -2.33
CA GLY A 111 13.86 11.81 -2.00
C GLY A 111 14.71 11.91 -3.23
N GLN A 112 15.83 12.64 -3.12
CA GLN A 112 16.67 12.89 -4.28
C GLN A 112 17.16 11.61 -4.92
N SER A 113 17.54 10.63 -4.11
CA SER A 113 18.04 9.36 -4.63
C SER A 113 16.93 8.47 -5.19
N PHE A 114 15.67 8.85 -5.01
CA PHE A 114 14.53 8.06 -5.49
C PHE A 114 13.86 8.69 -6.70
N ARG A 115 14.29 9.86 -7.11
CA ARG A 115 13.64 10.58 -8.20
C ARG A 115 13.64 9.81 -9.51
N GLU A 116 14.77 9.27 -9.85
CA GLU A 116 14.89 8.55 -11.12
C GLU A 116 13.92 7.38 -11.15
N LYS A 117 13.82 6.68 -10.04
CA LYS A 117 12.92 5.54 -9.94
C LYS A 117 11.47 5.97 -10.10
N VAL A 118 11.11 7.08 -9.48
CA VAL A 118 9.74 7.59 -9.56
C VAL A 118 9.42 8.05 -10.98
N PHE A 119 10.35 8.77 -11.61
CA PHE A 119 10.07 9.32 -12.93
C PHE A 119 10.03 8.26 -14.02
N LYS A 120 10.53 7.06 -13.74
CA LYS A 120 10.34 5.96 -14.67
C LYS A 120 8.88 5.57 -14.81
N LEU A 121 8.04 5.93 -13.84
CA LEU A 121 6.60 5.66 -13.93
C LEU A 121 5.92 6.54 -14.97
N VAL A 122 6.53 7.64 -15.35
CA VAL A 122 5.88 8.66 -16.17
C VAL A 122 6.05 8.40 -17.65
N LYS A 123 6.79 7.42 -18.03
CA LYS A 123 7.13 7.19 -19.43
C LYS A 123 5.97 7.15 -20.38
#